data_ad4a437e9053a56d9844f9a4316bf577
#
_entry.id   ad4a437e9053a56d9844f9a4316bf577
#
_cell.length_a   1.000
_cell.length_b   1.000
_cell.length_c   1.000
_cell.angle_alpha   90.00
_cell.angle_beta   90.00
_cell.angle_gamma   90.00
#
_symmetry.space_group_name_H-M   'P 1'
#
loop_
_entity.id
_entity.type
_entity.pdbx_description
1 polymer ?
#
loop_
_entity_poly.entity_id
_entity_poly.type
_entity_poly.pdbx_seq_one_letter_code
_entity_poly.pdbx_strand_id
1 'polypeptide(L)'
;MEHGYLFNSNSFSHDLPFLWEAGGRVLVELPRQPFGDGRTYQHRANDAGNPHDTLLIWKAMFDEFHEESRVSPTYCPFQFHPYISGRPGRAKTLRSIIQHMKKADGVWFATGSEVARWCLDEVFKAEHAKAAPRKVAAS
;
A
#
# COMPACT_ATOMS: atom_id res chain seq x y z
N MET A 1 16.02 -0.85 -13.72
CA MET A 1 15.33 0.01 -14.66
C MET A 1 16.17 1.23 -14.93
N GLU A 2 16.12 1.80 -16.13
CA GLU A 2 16.94 2.97 -16.48
C GLU A 2 16.77 4.14 -15.52
N HIS A 3 15.65 4.24 -14.83
CA HIS A 3 15.30 5.36 -13.95
C HIS A 3 15.27 5.03 -12.46
N GLY A 4 15.73 3.85 -12.02
CA GLY A 4 15.85 3.49 -10.60
C GLY A 4 14.53 3.22 -9.87
N TYR A 5 13.42 2.94 -10.59
CA TYR A 5 12.16 2.56 -9.95
C TYR A 5 12.29 1.20 -9.26
N LEU A 6 11.82 1.14 -8.01
CA LEU A 6 11.80 -0.07 -7.18
C LEU A 6 10.45 -0.78 -7.22
N PHE A 7 9.38 -0.03 -7.35
CA PHE A 7 8.02 -0.55 -7.29
C PHE A 7 7.07 0.16 -8.25
N ASN A 8 5.98 -0.50 -8.53
CA ASN A 8 4.78 0.05 -9.14
C ASN A 8 3.61 -0.08 -8.15
N SER A 9 2.59 0.74 -8.27
CA SER A 9 1.40 0.70 -7.40
C SER A 9 0.17 1.06 -8.22
N ASN A 10 -0.18 0.20 -9.18
CA ASN A 10 -1.33 0.41 -10.06
C ASN A 10 -2.32 -0.77 -10.09
N SER A 11 -1.92 -1.94 -9.60
CA SER A 11 -2.76 -3.13 -9.61
C SER A 11 -3.78 -3.16 -8.46
N PHE A 12 -4.91 -3.80 -8.72
CA PHE A 12 -5.93 -4.20 -7.74
C PHE A 12 -6.11 -5.72 -7.71
N SER A 13 -5.15 -6.48 -8.28
CA SER A 13 -5.32 -7.91 -8.53
C SER A 13 -4.99 -8.79 -7.33
N HIS A 14 -4.30 -8.26 -6.33
CA HIS A 14 -3.82 -8.99 -5.15
C HIS A 14 -3.92 -8.12 -3.90
N ASP A 15 -3.96 -8.75 -2.73
CA ASP A 15 -3.97 -8.06 -1.44
C ASP A 15 -2.55 -7.89 -0.87
N LEU A 16 -1.60 -8.70 -1.30
CA LEU A 16 -0.21 -8.65 -0.87
C LEU A 16 0.72 -8.19 -2.00
N PRO A 17 1.86 -7.57 -1.66
CA PRO A 17 2.92 -7.27 -2.63
C PRO A 17 3.38 -8.52 -3.38
N PHE A 18 3.68 -8.37 -4.67
CA PHE A 18 4.18 -9.45 -5.52
C PHE A 18 5.22 -8.94 -6.50
N LEU A 19 6.02 -9.87 -7.07
CA LEU A 19 6.97 -9.53 -8.11
C LEU A 19 6.26 -9.39 -9.45
N TRP A 20 6.59 -8.32 -10.14
CA TRP A 20 6.18 -8.08 -11.51
C TRP A 20 7.42 -8.05 -12.41
N GLU A 21 7.45 -8.96 -13.37
CA GLU A 21 8.52 -9.01 -14.36
C GLU A 21 8.10 -8.30 -15.64
N ALA A 22 8.92 -7.36 -16.07
CA ALA A 22 8.73 -6.64 -17.32
C ALA A 22 10.07 -6.40 -18.01
N GLY A 23 10.21 -6.91 -19.24
CA GLY A 23 11.42 -6.73 -20.06
C GLY A 23 12.70 -7.28 -19.41
N GLY A 24 12.62 -8.43 -18.72
CA GLY A 24 13.73 -9.07 -18.03
C GLY A 24 14.18 -8.35 -16.76
N ARG A 25 13.35 -7.46 -16.22
CA ARG A 25 13.57 -6.73 -14.97
C ARG A 25 12.43 -6.98 -14.02
N VAL A 26 12.74 -7.01 -12.73
CA VAL A 26 11.78 -7.25 -11.65
C VAL A 26 11.50 -5.96 -10.90
N LEU A 27 10.22 -5.69 -10.70
CA LEU A 27 9.67 -4.66 -9.82
C LEU A 27 8.81 -5.32 -8.76
N VAL A 28 8.69 -4.67 -7.62
CA VAL A 28 7.64 -5.01 -6.67
C VAL A 28 6.35 -4.29 -7.07
N GLU A 29 5.28 -5.02 -7.29
CA GLU A 29 3.95 -4.43 -7.34
C GLU A 29 3.43 -4.30 -5.91
N LEU A 30 3.09 -3.09 -5.52
CA LEU A 30 2.42 -2.75 -4.26
C LEU A 30 0.93 -2.54 -4.58
N PRO A 31 0.08 -3.54 -4.38
CA PRO A 31 -1.32 -3.45 -4.78
C PRO A 31 -2.05 -2.32 -4.05
N ARG A 32 -3.06 -1.78 -4.71
CA ARG A 32 -3.92 -0.74 -4.15
C ARG A 32 -5.21 -1.35 -3.66
N GLN A 33 -5.74 -0.82 -2.56
CA GLN A 33 -7.07 -1.17 -2.10
C GLN A 33 -8.10 -0.16 -2.60
N PRO A 34 -9.33 -0.60 -2.92
CA PRO A 34 -10.36 0.27 -3.49
C PRO A 34 -10.96 1.27 -2.48
N PHE A 35 -10.51 1.28 -1.24
CA PHE A 35 -11.12 2.04 -0.14
C PHE A 35 -10.40 3.36 0.21
N GLY A 36 -9.61 3.90 -0.70
CA GLY A 36 -9.01 5.22 -0.56
C GLY A 36 -10.07 6.34 -0.52
N ASP A 37 -9.62 7.55 -0.19
CA ASP A 37 -10.49 8.71 -0.01
C ASP A 37 -11.29 9.09 -1.27
N GLY A 38 -10.76 8.84 -2.45
CA GLY A 38 -11.48 9.05 -3.70
C GLY A 38 -12.76 8.22 -3.80
N ARG A 39 -12.72 6.96 -3.36
CA ARG A 39 -13.92 6.10 -3.33
C ARG A 39 -14.88 6.49 -2.21
N THR A 40 -14.38 6.73 -1.02
CA THR A 40 -15.22 6.99 0.16
C THR A 40 -15.88 8.36 0.14
N TYR A 41 -15.26 9.37 -0.51
CA TYR A 41 -15.78 10.73 -0.55
C TYR A 41 -16.36 11.16 -1.90
N GLN A 42 -16.06 10.46 -3.00
CA GLN A 42 -16.44 10.90 -4.35
C GLN A 42 -17.30 9.89 -5.13
N HIS A 43 -17.70 8.79 -4.50
CA HIS A 43 -18.35 7.69 -5.22
C HIS A 43 -19.76 8.04 -5.76
N ARG A 44 -20.39 9.08 -5.26
CA ARG A 44 -21.68 9.56 -5.80
C ARG A 44 -21.53 11.00 -6.27
N ALA A 45 -22.02 11.28 -7.46
CA ALA A 45 -21.84 12.55 -8.17
C ALA A 45 -22.31 13.79 -7.40
N ASN A 46 -23.09 13.64 -6.33
CA ASN A 46 -23.64 14.74 -5.52
C ASN A 46 -23.47 14.52 -4.01
N ASP A 47 -22.69 13.53 -3.57
CA ASP A 47 -22.57 13.20 -2.15
C ASP A 47 -21.17 13.58 -1.66
N ALA A 48 -21.09 14.63 -0.87
CA ALA A 48 -19.92 14.90 -0.05
C ALA A 48 -19.88 13.81 1.03
N GLY A 49 -19.27 12.67 0.73
CA GLY A 49 -19.25 11.50 1.61
C GLY A 49 -19.06 11.88 3.07
N ASN A 50 -19.87 11.30 3.95
CA ASN A 50 -19.91 11.61 5.37
C ASN A 50 -18.55 11.22 6.03
N PRO A 51 -17.82 12.16 6.66
CA PRO A 51 -16.55 11.87 7.33
C PRO A 51 -16.67 10.83 8.45
N HIS A 52 -17.81 10.73 9.10
CA HIS A 52 -18.06 9.73 10.15
C HIS A 52 -18.14 8.32 9.54
N ASP A 53 -18.92 8.13 8.50
CA ASP A 53 -19.07 6.83 7.85
C ASP A 53 -17.76 6.39 7.19
N THR A 54 -17.04 7.34 6.60
CA THR A 54 -15.69 7.10 6.07
C THR A 54 -14.74 6.59 7.16
N LEU A 55 -14.76 7.17 8.35
CA LEU A 55 -13.93 6.71 9.46
C LEU A 55 -14.30 5.30 9.91
N LEU A 56 -15.59 4.96 9.96
CA LEU A 56 -16.05 3.61 10.30
C LEU A 56 -15.57 2.59 9.26
N ILE A 57 -15.70 2.89 7.97
CA ILE A 57 -15.22 2.02 6.88
C ILE A 57 -13.71 1.78 6.99
N TRP A 58 -12.93 2.84 7.16
CA TRP A 58 -11.48 2.74 7.27
C TRP A 58 -11.02 1.98 8.51
N LYS A 59 -11.71 2.16 9.65
CA LYS A 59 -11.42 1.39 10.87
C LYS A 59 -11.73 -0.08 10.67
N ALA A 60 -12.93 -0.42 10.20
CA ALA A 60 -13.32 -1.79 9.97
C ALA A 60 -12.35 -2.51 9.03
N MET A 61 -11.93 -1.85 7.94
CA MET A 61 -10.93 -2.40 7.02
C MET A 61 -9.58 -2.63 7.70
N PHE A 62 -9.07 -1.65 8.45
CA PHE A 62 -7.80 -1.79 9.15
C PHE A 62 -7.86 -2.86 10.24
N ASP A 63 -8.94 -2.89 11.02
CA ASP A 63 -9.11 -3.84 12.13
C ASP A 63 -9.13 -5.29 11.60
N GLU A 64 -9.73 -5.53 10.42
CA GLU A 64 -9.71 -6.84 9.76
C GLU A 64 -8.30 -7.21 9.30
N PHE A 65 -7.61 -6.34 8.57
CA PHE A 65 -6.20 -6.58 8.19
C PHE A 65 -5.30 -6.82 9.40
N HIS A 66 -5.53 -6.13 10.51
CA HIS A 66 -4.78 -6.32 11.73
C HIS A 66 -5.09 -7.67 12.40
N GLU A 67 -6.35 -8.11 12.40
CA GLU A 67 -6.72 -9.43 12.91
C GLU A 67 -6.11 -10.56 12.06
N GLU A 68 -6.22 -10.47 10.73
CA GLU A 68 -5.59 -11.42 9.80
C GLU A 68 -4.07 -11.47 9.97
N SER A 69 -3.43 -10.34 10.34
CA SER A 69 -1.98 -10.25 10.54
C SER A 69 -1.43 -11.13 11.67
N ARG A 70 -2.30 -11.64 12.55
CA ARG A 70 -1.93 -12.60 13.60
C ARG A 70 -1.54 -13.97 13.04
N VAL A 71 -2.01 -14.28 11.85
CA VAL A 71 -1.72 -15.56 11.16
C VAL A 71 -0.64 -15.38 10.11
N SER A 72 -0.69 -14.29 9.35
CA SER A 72 0.22 -14.01 8.26
C SER A 72 0.36 -12.49 8.07
N PRO A 73 1.54 -11.96 7.76
CA PRO A 73 1.70 -10.54 7.49
C PRO A 73 0.71 -10.03 6.45
N THR A 74 0.09 -8.89 6.72
CA THR A 74 -0.86 -8.23 5.82
C THR A 74 -0.29 -6.91 5.30
N TYR A 75 -0.83 -6.42 4.19
CA TYR A 75 -0.47 -5.16 3.58
C TYR A 75 -1.72 -4.29 3.44
N CYS A 76 -1.78 -3.20 4.20
CA CYS A 76 -2.93 -2.32 4.29
C CYS A 76 -2.62 -0.92 3.72
N PRO A 77 -2.65 -0.73 2.40
CA PRO A 77 -2.37 0.55 1.76
C PRO A 77 -3.57 1.48 1.84
N PHE A 78 -3.34 2.70 2.30
CA PHE A 78 -4.30 3.78 2.21
C PHE A 78 -3.86 4.79 1.17
N GLN A 79 -4.77 5.16 0.28
CA GLN A 79 -4.53 6.19 -0.74
C GLN A 79 -5.32 7.46 -0.39
N PHE A 80 -4.59 8.57 -0.27
CA PHE A 80 -5.15 9.86 0.05
C PHE A 80 -4.76 10.92 -0.98
N HIS A 81 -5.72 11.77 -1.31
CA HIS A 81 -5.48 12.94 -2.16
C HIS A 81 -5.47 14.20 -1.28
N PRO A 82 -4.45 15.06 -1.37
CA PRO A 82 -4.37 16.28 -0.57
C PRO A 82 -5.60 17.19 -0.72
N TYR A 83 -6.14 17.30 -1.93
CA TYR A 83 -7.34 18.10 -2.22
C TYR A 83 -8.65 17.48 -1.69
N ILE A 84 -8.65 16.19 -1.32
CA ILE A 84 -9.80 15.49 -0.71
C ILE A 84 -9.62 15.47 0.80
N SER A 85 -8.70 14.65 1.30
CA SER A 85 -8.50 14.40 2.74
C SER A 85 -7.77 15.53 3.46
N GLY A 86 -7.04 16.40 2.75
CA GLY A 86 -6.37 17.56 3.32
C GLY A 86 -7.30 18.74 3.66
N ARG A 87 -8.58 18.68 3.33
CA ARG A 87 -9.55 19.74 3.69
C ARG A 87 -9.89 19.69 5.18
N PRO A 88 -10.13 20.82 5.86
CA PRO A 88 -10.26 20.92 7.32
C PRO A 88 -11.21 19.88 7.94
N GLY A 89 -12.41 19.71 7.39
CA GLY A 89 -13.39 18.74 7.89
C GLY A 89 -12.96 17.29 7.75
N ARG A 90 -12.25 16.96 6.65
CA ARG A 90 -11.80 15.60 6.32
C ARG A 90 -10.43 15.27 6.93
N ALA A 91 -9.58 16.27 7.14
CA ALA A 91 -8.30 16.11 7.82
C ALA A 91 -8.44 15.59 9.26
N LYS A 92 -9.55 15.89 9.92
CA LYS A 92 -9.88 15.30 11.23
C LYS A 92 -10.06 13.78 11.13
N THR A 93 -10.78 13.31 10.09
CA THR A 93 -10.99 11.88 9.84
C THR A 93 -9.66 11.16 9.56
N LEU A 94 -8.81 11.76 8.70
CA LEU A 94 -7.48 11.23 8.43
C LEU A 94 -6.63 11.12 9.69
N ARG A 95 -6.64 12.15 10.54
CA ARG A 95 -5.94 12.11 11.84
C ARG A 95 -6.48 11.00 12.73
N SER A 96 -7.81 10.83 12.77
CA SER A 96 -8.46 9.82 13.61
C SER A 96 -8.12 8.40 13.20
N ILE A 97 -8.06 8.08 11.91
CA ILE A 97 -7.67 6.75 11.45
C ILE A 97 -6.18 6.48 11.73
N ILE A 98 -5.29 7.44 11.48
CA ILE A 98 -3.86 7.30 11.82
C ILE A 98 -3.67 7.06 13.33
N GLN A 99 -4.39 7.80 14.18
CA GLN A 99 -4.35 7.59 15.63
C GLN A 99 -4.90 6.23 16.04
N HIS A 100 -5.90 5.71 15.35
CA HIS A 100 -6.44 4.38 15.59
C HIS A 100 -5.38 3.31 15.27
N MET A 101 -4.79 3.36 14.09
CA MET A 101 -3.73 2.44 13.66
C MET A 101 -2.51 2.45 14.59
N LYS A 102 -2.11 3.63 15.07
CA LYS A 102 -0.94 3.77 15.98
C LYS A 102 -1.13 3.15 17.36
N LYS A 103 -2.35 2.77 17.73
CA LYS A 103 -2.64 2.06 19.00
C LYS A 103 -2.53 0.55 18.87
N ALA A 104 -2.51 0.03 17.67
CA ALA A 104 -2.42 -1.39 17.40
C ALA A 104 -0.94 -1.83 17.42
N ASP A 105 -0.66 -2.96 18.06
CA ASP A 105 0.69 -3.53 18.12
C ASP A 105 1.06 -4.19 16.80
N GLY A 106 2.37 -4.22 16.51
CA GLY A 106 2.89 -4.89 15.31
C GLY A 106 2.66 -4.16 14.00
N VAL A 107 2.17 -2.93 14.03
CA VAL A 107 1.94 -2.11 12.83
C VAL A 107 3.21 -1.37 12.42
N TRP A 108 3.66 -1.65 11.22
CA TRP A 108 4.76 -0.94 10.60
C TRP A 108 4.25 0.14 9.64
N PHE A 109 4.46 1.40 10.00
CA PHE A 109 4.20 2.53 9.12
C PHE A 109 5.41 2.71 8.19
N ALA A 110 5.23 2.42 6.93
CA ALA A 110 6.30 2.40 5.94
C ALA A 110 5.97 3.23 4.70
N THR A 111 6.99 3.72 4.05
CA THR A 111 6.90 4.24 2.69
C THR A 111 6.87 3.09 1.67
N GLY A 112 6.34 3.33 0.46
CA GLY A 112 6.37 2.33 -0.60
C GLY A 112 7.78 1.82 -0.92
N SER A 113 8.78 2.69 -0.84
CA SER A 113 10.18 2.28 -1.07
C SER A 113 10.73 1.38 0.03
N GLU A 114 10.34 1.58 1.28
CA GLU A 114 10.74 0.71 2.40
C GLU A 114 10.09 -0.67 2.26
N VAL A 115 8.80 -0.72 1.97
CA VAL A 115 8.09 -1.99 1.72
C VAL A 115 8.72 -2.73 0.53
N ALA A 116 8.96 -2.02 -0.57
CA ALA A 116 9.54 -2.65 -1.76
C ALA A 116 10.94 -3.23 -1.49
N ARG A 117 11.81 -2.52 -0.76
CA ARG A 117 13.12 -3.05 -0.37
C ARG A 117 12.99 -4.28 0.53
N TRP A 118 12.15 -4.20 1.54
CA TRP A 118 11.90 -5.34 2.41
C TRP A 118 11.40 -6.57 1.62
N CYS A 119 10.48 -6.37 0.67
CA CYS A 119 10.01 -7.44 -0.19
C CYS A 119 11.13 -8.07 -1.02
N LEU A 120 12.01 -7.26 -1.61
CA LEU A 120 13.13 -7.76 -2.43
C LEU A 120 14.19 -8.48 -1.60
N ASP A 121 14.46 -8.00 -0.39
CA ASP A 121 15.56 -8.49 0.44
C ASP A 121 15.16 -9.68 1.32
N GLU A 122 13.90 -9.77 1.74
CA GLU A 122 13.44 -10.78 2.69
C GLU A 122 12.41 -11.76 2.10
N VAL A 123 11.38 -11.24 1.40
CA VAL A 123 10.29 -12.08 0.91
C VAL A 123 10.65 -12.76 -0.42
N PHE A 124 11.17 -11.99 -1.37
CA PHE A 124 11.46 -12.44 -2.74
C PHE A 124 12.94 -12.58 -3.04
N LYS A 125 13.76 -12.75 -2.01
CA LYS A 125 15.22 -12.80 -2.14
C LYS A 125 15.72 -13.82 -3.15
N ALA A 126 15.10 -15.00 -3.18
CA ALA A 126 15.49 -16.07 -4.10
C ALA A 126 15.13 -15.75 -5.56
N GLU A 127 13.97 -15.19 -5.80
CA GLU A 127 13.46 -14.77 -7.12
C GLU A 127 14.23 -13.56 -7.63
N HIS A 128 14.44 -12.58 -6.76
CA HIS A 128 15.19 -11.36 -7.07
C HIS A 128 16.64 -11.67 -7.44
N ALA A 129 17.29 -12.59 -6.74
CA ALA A 129 18.65 -13.04 -7.06
C ALA A 129 18.75 -13.74 -8.43
N LYS A 130 17.70 -14.46 -8.86
CA LYS A 130 17.62 -15.09 -10.19
C LYS A 130 17.43 -14.07 -11.31
N ALA A 131 16.69 -12.99 -11.05
CA ALA A 131 16.37 -11.94 -12.00
C ALA A 131 17.47 -10.86 -12.11
N ALA A 132 18.44 -10.83 -11.19
CA ALA A 132 19.57 -9.91 -11.28
C ALA A 132 20.40 -10.21 -12.54
N PRO A 133 20.80 -9.20 -13.34
CA PRO A 133 21.58 -9.44 -14.53
C PRO A 133 22.86 -10.19 -14.15
N ARG A 134 23.05 -11.38 -14.74
CA ARG A 134 24.32 -12.10 -14.61
C ARG A 134 25.43 -11.16 -15.08
N LYS A 135 26.38 -10.85 -14.19
CA LYS A 135 27.61 -10.17 -14.58
C LYS A 135 28.22 -11.00 -15.70
N VAL A 136 28.15 -10.50 -16.94
CA VAL A 136 28.92 -11.08 -18.03
C VAL A 136 30.37 -10.89 -17.61
N ALA A 137 31.09 -12.00 -17.38
CA ALA A 137 32.52 -11.95 -17.14
C ALA A 137 33.13 -11.30 -18.39
N ALA A 138 33.79 -10.16 -18.20
CA ALA A 138 34.57 -9.55 -19.26
C ALA A 138 35.68 -10.53 -19.64
N SER A 139 35.59 -11.08 -20.83
CA SER A 139 36.65 -11.87 -21.49
C SER A 139 37.69 -10.96 -22.09
#